data_e9d050fd2e0d0d7de88196419cbaced8
#
_entry.id   e9d050fd2e0d0d7de88196419cbaced8
#
_cell.length_a   1.000
_cell.length_b   1.000
_cell.length_c   1.000
_cell.angle_alpha   90.00
_cell.angle_beta   90.00
_cell.angle_gamma   90.00
#
_symmetry.space_group_name_H-M   'P 1'
#
loop_
_entity.id
_entity.type
_entity.pdbx_description
1 polymer ?
#
loop_
_entity_poly.entity_id
_entity_poly.type
_entity_poly.pdbx_seq_one_letter_code
_entity_poly.pdbx_strand_id
1 'polypeptide(L)'
;MKCILYKKALPLILLSCLLLGACGNSKNDSVSKEPLSHTSTEKGTWDSAPKVLTPTADGTQTYTCDVASIDASNSGSGYIIVNYHGSNQKVKLQITGPDSVTYTFDLHGGNEVFPLVASSGSYTVTVFENVEGTQYATVLSQVISVSITDEFGPYLYPNQYVNFTADSLAVKEGSSLAYYCSSDTEVVESVYNYIISNFKYDYNKAKNVKSGYLPDVDKVFTENTGICFDYAAVMATMLRTQAIPTRLEVGYAGEEYHAWISTYIKDKGWINGIIEFDGTSWNMLDPT
;
A
#
# COMPACT_ATOMS: atom_id res chain seq x y z
N MET A 1 -17.10 -3.81 0.09
CA MET A 1 -16.47 -2.54 -0.30
C MET A 1 -17.60 -1.54 -0.58
N LYS A 2 -17.86 -0.61 0.33
CA LYS A 2 -18.86 0.46 0.13
C LYS A 2 -18.09 1.70 -0.33
N CYS A 3 -18.33 2.09 -1.60
CA CYS A 3 -17.87 3.37 -2.14
C CYS A 3 -18.57 4.50 -1.41
N ILE A 4 -17.81 5.44 -0.85
CA ILE A 4 -18.33 6.73 -0.42
C ILE A 4 -18.37 7.62 -1.67
N LEU A 5 -19.57 7.75 -2.25
CA LEU A 5 -19.84 8.67 -3.35
C LEU A 5 -20.01 10.08 -2.78
N TYR A 6 -19.03 10.94 -2.97
CA TYR A 6 -19.19 12.38 -2.82
C TYR A 6 -19.86 12.95 -4.07
N LYS A 7 -21.19 13.15 -4.02
CA LYS A 7 -21.90 14.00 -4.99
C LYS A 7 -21.67 15.46 -4.64
N LYS A 8 -20.82 16.16 -5.35
CA LYS A 8 -20.85 17.63 -5.40
C LYS A 8 -21.77 18.06 -6.53
N ALA A 9 -22.89 18.67 -6.17
CA ALA A 9 -23.78 19.35 -7.11
C ALA A 9 -23.10 20.66 -7.57
N LEU A 10 -22.96 20.83 -8.87
CA LEU A 10 -22.47 22.05 -9.50
C LEU A 10 -23.69 22.91 -9.89
N PRO A 11 -23.77 24.19 -9.50
CA PRO A 11 -24.81 25.07 -10.02
C PRO A 11 -24.41 25.58 -11.40
N LEU A 12 -25.31 25.41 -12.35
CA LEU A 12 -25.28 25.95 -13.70
C LEU A 12 -25.45 27.47 -13.63
N ILE A 13 -24.44 28.25 -13.99
CA ILE A 13 -24.56 29.68 -14.26
C ILE A 13 -24.26 29.89 -15.74
N LEU A 14 -25.33 30.17 -16.49
CA LEU A 14 -25.26 30.78 -17.82
C LEU A 14 -24.92 32.26 -17.70
N LEU A 15 -23.86 32.72 -18.36
CA LEU A 15 -23.80 34.13 -18.77
C LEU A 15 -23.01 34.27 -20.06
N SER A 16 -23.65 35.06 -20.94
CA SER A 16 -23.39 35.27 -22.35
C SER A 16 -22.13 36.08 -22.65
N CYS A 17 -21.64 35.83 -23.88
CA CYS A 17 -20.78 36.55 -24.81
C CYS A 17 -20.36 38.01 -24.52
N LEU A 18 -19.09 38.27 -24.76
CA LEU A 18 -18.64 39.39 -25.58
C LEU A 18 -17.23 39.13 -26.14
N LEU A 19 -17.13 39.14 -27.47
CA LEU A 19 -15.90 39.06 -28.27
C LEU A 19 -15.10 40.37 -28.16
N LEU A 20 -13.84 40.27 -27.84
CA LEU A 20 -12.82 41.26 -28.31
C LEU A 20 -11.51 40.48 -28.46
N GLY A 21 -11.00 40.45 -29.67
CA GLY A 21 -9.75 39.82 -30.03
C GLY A 21 -8.55 40.65 -29.54
N ALA A 22 -7.55 39.95 -29.06
CA ALA A 22 -6.18 40.39 -29.02
C ALA A 22 -5.28 39.18 -29.26
N CYS A 23 -4.53 39.18 -30.35
CA CYS A 23 -3.43 38.26 -30.60
C CYS A 23 -2.36 38.44 -29.52
N GLY A 24 -2.30 37.46 -28.62
CA GLY A 24 -1.20 37.30 -27.67
C GLY A 24 -0.58 35.94 -27.87
N ASN A 25 0.65 35.92 -28.33
CA ASN A 25 1.47 34.74 -28.54
C ASN A 25 1.69 34.06 -27.18
N SER A 26 0.84 33.13 -26.79
CA SER A 26 1.02 32.34 -25.59
C SER A 26 2.00 31.23 -25.92
N LYS A 27 3.24 31.40 -25.47
CA LYS A 27 4.20 30.31 -25.39
C LYS A 27 3.59 29.27 -24.43
N ASN A 28 3.31 28.07 -24.95
CA ASN A 28 3.13 26.91 -24.14
C ASN A 28 4.44 26.64 -23.42
N ASP A 29 4.56 27.10 -22.20
CA ASP A 29 5.52 26.58 -21.26
C ASP A 29 4.99 25.19 -20.83
N SER A 30 5.33 24.19 -21.64
CA SER A 30 5.38 22.83 -21.18
C SER A 30 6.49 22.79 -20.11
N VAL A 31 6.10 22.85 -18.85
CA VAL A 31 7.00 22.54 -17.74
C VAL A 31 7.32 21.06 -17.88
N SER A 32 8.40 20.76 -18.58
CA SER A 32 9.08 19.47 -18.45
C SER A 32 9.61 19.45 -17.03
N LYS A 33 8.89 18.78 -16.12
CA LYS A 33 9.45 18.43 -14.82
C LYS A 33 10.57 17.42 -15.10
N GLU A 34 11.82 17.93 -15.15
CA GLU A 34 12.97 17.04 -15.05
C GLU A 34 12.85 16.26 -13.73
N PRO A 35 13.25 14.97 -13.69
CA PRO A 35 13.33 14.22 -12.45
C PRO A 35 14.19 15.01 -11.47
N LEU A 36 13.68 15.25 -10.27
CA LEU A 36 14.44 15.87 -9.20
C LEU A 36 15.65 14.97 -8.90
N SER A 37 16.80 15.39 -9.37
CA SER A 37 18.04 14.60 -9.27
C SER A 37 18.76 15.03 -8.00
N HIS A 38 18.48 14.35 -6.88
CA HIS A 38 19.42 14.33 -5.77
C HIS A 38 20.60 13.45 -6.15
N THR A 39 21.59 14.02 -6.81
CA THR A 39 22.90 13.43 -7.05
C THR A 39 23.87 13.86 -5.95
N SER A 40 23.53 13.58 -4.69
CA SER A 40 24.56 13.61 -3.65
C SER A 40 25.47 12.40 -3.86
N THR A 41 26.75 12.63 -4.05
CA THR A 41 27.79 11.59 -4.06
C THR A 41 28.39 11.39 -2.67
N GLU A 42 28.00 12.20 -1.69
CA GLU A 42 28.46 12.12 -0.33
C GLU A 42 27.43 11.39 0.56
N LYS A 43 27.94 10.66 1.54
CA LYS A 43 27.09 9.99 2.54
C LYS A 43 26.23 11.02 3.28
N GLY A 44 24.93 10.77 3.32
CA GLY A 44 23.99 11.55 4.12
C GLY A 44 24.05 11.22 5.63
N THR A 45 23.21 11.90 6.40
CA THR A 45 23.10 11.67 7.86
C THR A 45 22.00 10.68 8.24
N TRP A 46 21.20 10.20 7.28
CA TRP A 46 20.17 9.18 7.50
C TRP A 46 20.79 7.86 7.94
N ASP A 47 20.16 7.18 8.92
CA ASP A 47 20.53 5.81 9.28
C ASP A 47 19.95 4.83 8.24
N SER A 48 20.71 4.56 7.20
CA SER A 48 20.31 3.73 6.06
C SER A 48 20.30 2.22 6.34
N ALA A 49 20.70 1.78 7.55
CA ALA A 49 20.64 0.36 7.91
C ALA A 49 19.19 -0.15 7.85
N PRO A 50 18.93 -1.27 7.14
CA PRO A 50 17.56 -1.77 7.02
C PRO A 50 16.98 -2.18 8.39
N LYS A 51 15.75 -1.74 8.67
CA LYS A 51 14.98 -2.07 9.87
C LYS A 51 13.83 -3.00 9.46
N VAL A 52 14.15 -4.27 9.26
CA VAL A 52 13.19 -5.27 8.80
C VAL A 52 12.47 -5.88 9.99
N LEU A 53 11.19 -5.56 10.15
CA LEU A 53 10.32 -6.18 11.13
C LEU A 53 9.87 -7.55 10.61
N THR A 54 9.85 -8.55 11.50
CA THR A 54 9.43 -9.92 11.16
C THR A 54 8.18 -10.29 11.95
N PRO A 55 7.03 -10.50 11.30
CA PRO A 55 5.83 -10.96 12.00
C PRO A 55 6.00 -12.38 12.54
N THR A 56 5.48 -12.62 13.74
CA THR A 56 5.49 -13.93 14.41
C THR A 56 4.09 -14.34 14.85
N ALA A 57 3.80 -15.63 14.78
CA ALA A 57 2.60 -16.23 15.32
C ALA A 57 2.96 -16.88 16.68
N ASP A 58 2.88 -16.10 17.75
CA ASP A 58 3.40 -16.53 19.07
C ASP A 58 2.49 -17.51 19.81
N GLY A 59 1.26 -17.71 19.34
CA GLY A 59 0.33 -18.67 19.86
C GLY A 59 -0.26 -18.33 21.24
N THR A 60 -0.01 -17.13 21.77
CA THR A 60 -0.52 -16.73 23.09
C THR A 60 -1.99 -16.31 23.05
N GLN A 61 -2.48 -15.90 21.88
CA GLN A 61 -3.88 -15.58 21.62
C GLN A 61 -4.29 -16.13 20.26
N THR A 62 -4.71 -17.40 20.23
CA THR A 62 -5.04 -18.11 18.99
C THR A 62 -6.45 -18.66 19.03
N TYR A 63 -7.15 -18.55 17.92
CA TYR A 63 -8.49 -19.08 17.69
C TYR A 63 -8.46 -20.04 16.51
N THR A 64 -9.02 -21.24 16.66
CA THR A 64 -8.85 -22.31 15.68
C THR A 64 -10.16 -23.02 15.34
N CYS A 65 -10.23 -23.53 14.11
CA CYS A 65 -11.18 -24.56 13.68
C CYS A 65 -10.44 -25.63 12.87
N ASP A 66 -11.16 -26.59 12.29
CA ASP A 66 -10.54 -27.72 11.57
C ASP A 66 -9.74 -27.30 10.32
N VAL A 67 -9.99 -26.11 9.75
CA VAL A 67 -9.40 -25.68 8.48
C VAL A 67 -8.67 -24.33 8.56
N ALA A 68 -8.78 -23.59 9.68
CA ALA A 68 -8.18 -22.30 9.82
C ALA A 68 -7.78 -21.94 11.26
N SER A 69 -6.83 -21.05 11.41
CA SER A 69 -6.50 -20.40 12.68
C SER A 69 -6.27 -18.90 12.50
N ILE A 70 -6.57 -18.15 13.56
CA ILE A 70 -6.29 -16.71 13.69
C ILE A 70 -5.38 -16.55 14.90
N ASP A 71 -4.16 -16.08 14.69
CA ASP A 71 -3.24 -15.68 15.75
C ASP A 71 -3.28 -14.17 15.92
N ALA A 72 -3.78 -13.72 17.07
CA ALA A 72 -3.90 -12.32 17.45
C ALA A 72 -2.89 -11.91 18.53
N SER A 73 -1.88 -12.76 18.80
CA SER A 73 -0.87 -12.56 19.86
C SER A 73 -0.16 -11.22 19.74
N ASN A 74 0.06 -10.76 18.53
CA ASN A 74 0.75 -9.51 18.21
C ASN A 74 -0.18 -8.40 17.70
N SER A 75 -1.48 -8.48 18.01
CA SER A 75 -2.46 -7.46 17.61
C SER A 75 -2.13 -6.06 18.15
N GLY A 76 -1.44 -5.95 19.28
CA GLY A 76 -0.93 -4.68 19.81
C GLY A 76 0.13 -4.03 18.92
N SER A 77 0.88 -4.81 18.15
CA SER A 77 1.83 -4.33 17.13
C SER A 77 1.14 -4.02 15.78
N GLY A 78 -0.18 -4.11 15.72
CA GLY A 78 -0.98 -3.72 14.56
C GLY A 78 -1.13 -4.78 13.47
N TYR A 79 -0.95 -6.07 13.77
CA TYR A 79 -1.20 -7.14 12.82
C TYR A 79 -1.78 -8.40 13.47
N ILE A 80 -2.39 -9.24 12.64
CA ILE A 80 -2.76 -10.63 12.95
C ILE A 80 -2.16 -11.56 11.90
N ILE A 81 -2.03 -12.83 12.25
CA ILE A 81 -1.65 -13.88 11.30
C ILE A 81 -2.83 -14.84 11.16
N VAL A 82 -3.23 -15.09 9.91
CA VAL A 82 -4.27 -16.08 9.60
C VAL A 82 -3.65 -17.21 8.82
N ASN A 83 -3.87 -18.44 9.27
CA ASN A 83 -3.45 -19.66 8.58
C ASN A 83 -4.68 -20.40 8.09
N TYR A 84 -4.77 -20.59 6.78
CA TYR A 84 -5.75 -21.47 6.18
C TYR A 84 -5.05 -22.74 5.66
N HIS A 85 -5.54 -23.90 6.08
CA HIS A 85 -4.99 -25.21 5.72
C HIS A 85 -6.07 -26.20 5.22
N GLY A 86 -7.26 -25.68 4.89
CA GLY A 86 -8.31 -26.43 4.21
C GLY A 86 -8.00 -26.68 2.74
N SER A 87 -8.89 -27.39 2.05
CA SER A 87 -8.73 -27.76 0.63
C SER A 87 -9.46 -26.81 -0.33
N ASN A 88 -10.26 -25.86 0.19
CA ASN A 88 -11.01 -24.94 -0.66
C ASN A 88 -10.08 -23.92 -1.33
N GLN A 89 -10.23 -23.72 -2.64
CA GLN A 89 -9.38 -22.81 -3.42
C GLN A 89 -9.89 -21.35 -3.44
N LYS A 90 -11.10 -21.13 -2.90
CA LYS A 90 -11.72 -19.81 -2.83
C LYS A 90 -12.10 -19.50 -1.40
N VAL A 91 -11.19 -18.87 -0.70
CA VAL A 91 -11.34 -18.53 0.72
C VAL A 91 -11.21 -17.02 0.89
N LYS A 92 -12.09 -16.44 1.69
CA LYS A 92 -12.09 -15.02 2.01
C LYS A 92 -11.81 -14.80 3.49
N LEU A 93 -11.05 -13.77 3.77
CA LEU A 93 -10.92 -13.20 5.10
C LEU A 93 -11.61 -11.84 5.11
N GLN A 94 -12.44 -11.59 6.13
CA GLN A 94 -12.95 -10.26 6.42
C GLN A 94 -12.44 -9.80 7.79
N ILE A 95 -11.97 -8.55 7.83
CA ILE A 95 -11.57 -7.87 9.05
C ILE A 95 -12.42 -6.60 9.14
N THR A 96 -13.30 -6.56 10.14
CA THR A 96 -14.11 -5.38 10.44
C THR A 96 -13.53 -4.69 11.67
N GLY A 97 -13.08 -3.44 11.52
CA GLY A 97 -12.51 -2.65 12.59
C GLY A 97 -13.55 -1.96 13.49
N PRO A 98 -13.09 -1.29 14.58
CA PRO A 98 -13.96 -0.52 15.47
C PRO A 98 -14.64 0.69 14.79
N ASP A 99 -14.12 1.13 13.66
CA ASP A 99 -14.71 2.15 12.78
C ASP A 99 -15.83 1.62 11.87
N SER A 100 -16.16 0.32 12.01
CA SER A 100 -17.13 -0.40 11.18
C SER A 100 -16.74 -0.53 9.70
N VAL A 101 -15.48 -0.25 9.35
CA VAL A 101 -14.95 -0.51 8.02
C VAL A 101 -14.56 -1.99 7.92
N THR A 102 -14.98 -2.63 6.83
CA THR A 102 -14.66 -4.04 6.56
C THR A 102 -13.71 -4.15 5.37
N TYR A 103 -12.55 -4.74 5.61
CA TYR A 103 -11.59 -5.13 4.60
C TYR A 103 -11.79 -6.59 4.24
N THR A 104 -11.74 -6.91 2.95
CA THR A 104 -11.89 -8.28 2.45
C THR A 104 -10.66 -8.67 1.66
N PHE A 105 -10.08 -9.80 2.01
CA PHE A 105 -8.89 -10.38 1.40
C PHE A 105 -9.20 -11.78 0.84
N ASP A 106 -8.45 -12.20 -0.17
CA ASP A 106 -8.39 -13.60 -0.56
C ASP A 106 -7.29 -14.30 0.25
N LEU A 107 -7.57 -15.48 0.82
CA LEU A 107 -6.55 -16.32 1.45
C LEU A 107 -5.98 -17.30 0.43
N HIS A 108 -4.66 -17.44 0.44
CA HIS A 108 -3.93 -18.30 -0.49
C HIS A 108 -3.35 -19.55 0.20
N GLY A 109 -3.52 -19.64 1.52
CA GLY A 109 -3.07 -20.75 2.35
C GLY A 109 -1.73 -20.52 3.04
N GLY A 110 -1.49 -21.28 4.11
CA GLY A 110 -0.35 -21.05 5.01
C GLY A 110 -0.55 -19.81 5.90
N ASN A 111 0.51 -19.36 6.52
CA ASN A 111 0.50 -18.16 7.37
C ASN A 111 0.54 -16.89 6.53
N GLU A 112 -0.51 -16.10 6.61
CA GLU A 112 -0.62 -14.80 5.94
C GLU A 112 -0.82 -13.69 6.97
N VAL A 113 -0.16 -12.55 6.78
CA VAL A 113 -0.14 -11.41 7.71
C VAL A 113 -1.12 -10.34 7.23
N PHE A 114 -1.96 -9.85 8.14
CA PHE A 114 -2.96 -8.83 7.86
C PHE A 114 -2.86 -7.67 8.84
N PRO A 115 -2.80 -6.42 8.34
CA PRO A 115 -2.68 -5.24 9.19
C PRO A 115 -4.03 -4.89 9.85
N LEU A 116 -3.95 -4.38 11.09
CA LEU A 116 -5.07 -3.81 11.82
C LEU A 116 -5.00 -2.28 11.72
N VAL A 117 -5.62 -1.71 10.71
CA VAL A 117 -5.43 -0.31 10.29
C VAL A 117 -6.33 0.70 10.98
N ALA A 118 -7.32 0.25 11.76
CA ALA A 118 -8.13 1.13 12.61
C ALA A 118 -7.48 1.30 14.00
N SER A 119 -8.04 2.19 14.83
CA SER A 119 -7.58 2.41 16.19
C SER A 119 -7.80 1.19 17.10
N SER A 120 -7.34 1.28 18.36
CA SER A 120 -7.69 0.32 19.41
C SER A 120 -9.20 0.14 19.51
N GLY A 121 -9.65 -1.08 19.76
CA GLY A 121 -11.06 -1.42 19.87
C GLY A 121 -11.37 -2.86 19.54
N SER A 122 -12.64 -3.09 19.23
CA SER A 122 -13.15 -4.43 18.89
C SER A 122 -13.05 -4.68 17.39
N TYR A 123 -12.35 -5.74 17.00
CA TYR A 123 -12.26 -6.20 15.61
C TYR A 123 -12.99 -7.53 15.45
N THR A 124 -13.75 -7.66 14.37
CA THR A 124 -14.33 -8.94 13.97
C THR A 124 -13.53 -9.51 12.81
N VAL A 125 -12.95 -10.68 13.00
CA VAL A 125 -12.16 -11.41 11.99
C VAL A 125 -12.92 -12.66 11.61
N THR A 126 -13.25 -12.81 10.32
CA THR A 126 -14.06 -13.91 9.83
C THR A 126 -13.45 -14.55 8.58
N VAL A 127 -13.26 -15.86 8.62
CA VAL A 127 -12.82 -16.68 7.48
C VAL A 127 -14.05 -17.36 6.87
N PHE A 128 -14.13 -17.30 5.53
CA PHE A 128 -15.22 -17.87 4.74
C PHE A 128 -14.67 -18.79 3.67
N GLU A 129 -15.32 -19.93 3.48
CA GLU A 129 -15.11 -20.81 2.32
C GLU A 129 -16.21 -20.64 1.29
N ASN A 130 -15.84 -20.66 0.02
CA ASN A 130 -16.81 -20.66 -1.07
C ASN A 130 -17.61 -21.98 -1.08
N VAL A 131 -18.92 -21.87 -1.16
CA VAL A 131 -19.82 -23.03 -1.28
C VAL A 131 -20.17 -23.24 -2.75
N GLU A 132 -20.67 -22.19 -3.43
CA GLU A 132 -21.04 -22.24 -4.83
C GLU A 132 -21.10 -20.81 -5.39
N GLY A 133 -20.57 -20.61 -6.61
CA GLY A 133 -20.62 -19.32 -7.29
C GLY A 133 -20.05 -18.19 -6.44
N THR A 134 -20.91 -17.27 -5.98
CA THR A 134 -20.57 -16.15 -5.09
C THR A 134 -21.02 -16.36 -3.65
N GLN A 135 -21.52 -17.54 -3.31
CA GLN A 135 -21.98 -17.88 -1.96
C GLN A 135 -20.81 -18.41 -1.11
N TYR A 136 -20.70 -17.90 0.10
CA TYR A 136 -19.66 -18.26 1.07
C TYR A 136 -20.29 -18.64 2.40
N ALA A 137 -19.72 -19.66 3.05
CA ALA A 137 -20.06 -20.05 4.41
C ALA A 137 -18.95 -19.63 5.39
N THR A 138 -19.33 -19.18 6.57
CA THR A 138 -18.38 -18.90 7.65
C THR A 138 -17.81 -20.20 8.20
N VAL A 139 -16.48 -20.31 8.27
CA VAL A 139 -15.79 -21.44 8.90
C VAL A 139 -15.13 -21.09 10.23
N LEU A 140 -14.72 -19.82 10.40
CA LEU A 140 -14.21 -19.31 11.66
C LEU A 140 -14.58 -17.83 11.78
N SER A 141 -15.14 -17.43 12.91
CA SER A 141 -15.41 -16.01 13.20
C SER A 141 -15.07 -15.70 14.65
N GLN A 142 -14.28 -14.65 14.84
CA GLN A 142 -13.83 -14.26 16.17
C GLN A 142 -13.88 -12.76 16.33
N VAL A 143 -14.38 -12.32 17.49
CA VAL A 143 -14.25 -10.93 17.96
C VAL A 143 -13.02 -10.85 18.85
N ILE A 144 -12.08 -9.97 18.51
CA ILE A 144 -10.85 -9.73 19.27
C ILE A 144 -10.84 -8.30 19.81
N SER A 145 -10.44 -8.14 21.07
CA SER A 145 -10.20 -6.82 21.67
C SER A 145 -8.73 -6.46 21.45
N VAL A 146 -8.49 -5.38 20.73
CA VAL A 146 -7.17 -4.93 20.32
C VAL A 146 -6.82 -3.63 21.03
N SER A 147 -5.64 -3.58 21.63
CA SER A 147 -5.03 -2.37 22.17
C SER A 147 -3.75 -2.09 21.37
N ILE A 148 -3.85 -1.21 20.38
CA ILE A 148 -2.71 -0.82 19.55
C ILE A 148 -1.70 -0.07 20.42
N THR A 149 -0.50 -0.58 20.52
CA THR A 149 0.63 0.01 21.27
C THR A 149 1.64 0.69 20.35
N ASP A 150 1.63 0.32 19.07
CA ASP A 150 2.42 0.93 18.00
C ASP A 150 1.48 1.32 16.84
N GLU A 151 1.16 2.61 16.74
CA GLU A 151 0.28 3.13 15.69
C GLU A 151 0.87 3.00 14.27
N PHE A 152 2.18 2.83 14.15
CA PHE A 152 2.88 2.65 12.88
C PHE A 152 3.09 1.19 12.51
N GLY A 153 2.93 0.27 13.44
CA GLY A 153 3.11 -1.16 13.19
C GLY A 153 2.39 -1.68 11.93
N PRO A 154 1.09 -1.39 11.71
CA PRO A 154 0.36 -1.81 10.52
C PRO A 154 1.01 -1.37 9.19
N TYR A 155 1.85 -0.34 9.23
CA TYR A 155 2.46 0.34 8.10
C TYR A 155 3.99 0.16 8.02
N LEU A 156 4.55 -0.67 8.91
CA LEU A 156 5.97 -1.03 8.97
C LEU A 156 6.20 -2.53 8.78
N TYR A 157 5.31 -3.37 9.32
CA TYR A 157 5.41 -4.82 9.14
C TYR A 157 5.10 -5.24 7.70
N PRO A 158 5.79 -6.29 7.18
CA PRO A 158 5.34 -6.95 5.96
C PRO A 158 3.93 -7.54 6.17
N ASN A 159 3.17 -7.58 5.09
CA ASN A 159 1.82 -8.13 5.08
C ASN A 159 1.50 -8.72 3.70
N GLN A 160 0.29 -9.24 3.49
CA GLN A 160 -0.09 -9.90 2.25
C GLN A 160 0.19 -9.05 0.99
N TYR A 161 0.00 -7.74 1.04
CA TYR A 161 0.18 -6.84 -0.12
C TYR A 161 1.60 -6.28 -0.28
N VAL A 162 2.32 -6.18 0.83
CA VAL A 162 3.69 -5.68 0.88
C VAL A 162 4.53 -6.75 1.57
N ASN A 163 4.84 -7.81 0.82
CA ASN A 163 5.52 -8.99 1.37
C ASN A 163 7.02 -8.92 1.07
N PHE A 164 7.83 -8.89 2.12
CA PHE A 164 9.28 -8.82 2.05
C PHE A 164 9.95 -9.49 3.24
N THR A 165 11.22 -9.83 3.06
CA THR A 165 12.11 -10.32 4.11
C THR A 165 13.41 -9.52 4.11
N ALA A 166 14.30 -9.77 5.05
CA ALA A 166 15.61 -9.13 5.09
C ALA A 166 16.47 -9.43 3.84
N ASP A 167 16.19 -10.52 3.15
CA ASP A 167 16.93 -10.94 1.96
C ASP A 167 16.41 -10.33 0.66
N SER A 168 15.23 -9.70 0.69
CA SER A 168 14.58 -9.10 -0.48
C SER A 168 15.48 -8.04 -1.15
N LEU A 169 15.50 -8.06 -2.48
CA LEU A 169 16.34 -7.14 -3.25
C LEU A 169 15.93 -5.68 -3.07
N ALA A 170 14.63 -5.41 -2.98
CA ALA A 170 14.10 -4.08 -2.72
C ALA A 170 14.57 -3.51 -1.37
N VAL A 171 14.76 -4.35 -0.35
CA VAL A 171 15.30 -3.94 0.96
C VAL A 171 16.75 -3.46 0.83
N LYS A 172 17.56 -4.20 0.08
CA LYS A 172 18.98 -3.85 -0.15
C LYS A 172 19.10 -2.54 -0.94
N GLU A 173 18.28 -2.39 -1.98
CA GLU A 173 18.28 -1.16 -2.79
C GLU A 173 17.78 0.04 -1.99
N GLY A 174 16.68 -0.11 -1.22
CA GLY A 174 16.20 0.95 -0.34
C GLY A 174 17.27 1.46 0.63
N SER A 175 18.09 0.56 1.19
CA SER A 175 19.25 0.92 2.01
C SER A 175 20.33 1.68 1.20
N SER A 176 20.60 1.24 -0.03
CA SER A 176 21.59 1.89 -0.91
C SER A 176 21.17 3.31 -1.28
N LEU A 177 19.89 3.51 -1.59
CA LEU A 177 19.33 4.83 -1.91
C LEU A 177 19.36 5.74 -0.69
N ALA A 178 18.94 5.25 0.47
CA ALA A 178 18.90 5.99 1.72
C ALA A 178 20.29 6.39 2.24
N TYR A 179 21.35 5.72 1.81
CA TYR A 179 22.73 6.01 2.24
C TYR A 179 23.17 7.44 1.93
N TYR A 180 22.62 8.03 0.86
CA TYR A 180 22.94 9.41 0.44
C TYR A 180 21.96 10.46 0.96
N CYS A 181 20.95 10.04 1.74
CA CYS A 181 19.89 10.91 2.24
C CYS A 181 20.18 11.43 3.65
N SER A 182 19.57 12.56 4.02
CA SER A 182 19.67 13.17 5.34
C SER A 182 18.33 13.37 6.02
N SER A 183 17.22 13.15 5.32
CA SER A 183 15.86 13.25 5.82
C SER A 183 14.96 12.15 5.24
N ASP A 184 13.82 11.92 5.88
CA ASP A 184 12.76 11.01 5.38
C ASP A 184 12.21 11.46 4.01
N THR A 185 12.04 12.76 3.82
CA THR A 185 11.62 13.34 2.53
C THR A 185 12.60 12.99 1.41
N GLU A 186 13.93 13.14 1.66
CA GLU A 186 14.95 12.77 0.69
C GLU A 186 14.95 11.26 0.38
N VAL A 187 14.68 10.40 1.38
CA VAL A 187 14.54 8.95 1.16
C VAL A 187 13.33 8.66 0.26
N VAL A 188 12.18 9.27 0.53
CA VAL A 188 10.97 9.11 -0.31
C VAL A 188 11.22 9.55 -1.74
N GLU A 189 11.85 10.71 -1.92
CA GLU A 189 12.20 11.25 -3.23
C GLU A 189 13.18 10.34 -3.99
N SER A 190 14.20 9.82 -3.30
CA SER A 190 15.19 8.93 -3.87
C SER A 190 14.57 7.61 -4.33
N VAL A 191 13.67 7.02 -3.53
CA VAL A 191 12.91 5.81 -3.89
C VAL A 191 12.01 6.09 -5.10
N TYR A 192 11.29 7.21 -5.11
CA TYR A 192 10.45 7.61 -6.23
C TYR A 192 11.26 7.72 -7.54
N ASN A 193 12.34 8.52 -7.52
CA ASN A 193 13.19 8.74 -8.68
C ASN A 193 13.81 7.44 -9.22
N TYR A 194 14.19 6.54 -8.31
CA TYR A 194 14.70 5.23 -8.69
C TYR A 194 13.67 4.41 -9.46
N ILE A 195 12.45 4.32 -8.94
CA ILE A 195 11.36 3.54 -9.56
C ILE A 195 11.00 4.11 -10.93
N ILE A 196 10.74 5.41 -11.05
CA ILE A 196 10.35 6.01 -12.34
C ILE A 196 11.45 5.95 -13.40
N SER A 197 12.72 5.90 -12.99
CA SER A 197 13.86 5.85 -13.90
C SER A 197 14.20 4.42 -14.35
N ASN A 198 13.91 3.41 -13.55
CA ASN A 198 14.37 2.05 -13.80
C ASN A 198 13.24 1.07 -14.16
N PHE A 199 11.99 1.38 -13.80
CA PHE A 199 10.86 0.45 -14.01
C PHE A 199 10.03 0.84 -15.23
N LYS A 200 9.44 -0.17 -15.90
CA LYS A 200 8.55 0.01 -17.04
C LYS A 200 7.14 -0.46 -16.68
N TYR A 201 6.14 0.35 -17.02
CA TYR A 201 4.76 -0.03 -16.75
C TYR A 201 4.27 -1.13 -17.71
N ASP A 202 3.68 -2.18 -17.16
CA ASP A 202 3.13 -3.31 -17.93
C ASP A 202 1.64 -3.07 -18.22
N TYR A 203 1.37 -2.38 -19.32
CA TYR A 203 0.00 -2.12 -19.78
C TYR A 203 -0.78 -3.39 -20.13
N ASN A 204 -0.08 -4.46 -20.54
CA ASN A 204 -0.73 -5.73 -20.84
C ASN A 204 -1.19 -6.42 -19.55
N LYS A 205 -0.35 -6.47 -18.53
CA LYS A 205 -0.70 -6.97 -17.20
C LYS A 205 -1.83 -6.14 -16.60
N ALA A 206 -1.77 -4.81 -16.67
CA ALA A 206 -2.80 -3.93 -16.15
C ALA A 206 -4.20 -4.22 -16.71
N LYS A 207 -4.29 -4.54 -18.00
CA LYS A 207 -5.56 -4.89 -18.67
C LYS A 207 -6.07 -6.30 -18.35
N ASN A 208 -5.20 -7.22 -17.97
CA ASN A 208 -5.52 -8.65 -17.86
C ASN A 208 -5.38 -9.21 -16.43
N VAL A 209 -4.90 -8.41 -15.47
CA VAL A 209 -4.72 -8.84 -14.09
C VAL A 209 -6.08 -9.26 -13.49
N LYS A 210 -6.07 -10.41 -12.82
CA LYS A 210 -7.29 -10.97 -12.21
C LYS A 210 -7.45 -10.49 -10.78
N SER A 211 -8.69 -10.49 -10.31
CA SER A 211 -8.98 -10.30 -8.88
C SER A 211 -8.20 -11.32 -8.03
N GLY A 212 -7.71 -10.88 -6.87
CA GLY A 212 -6.89 -11.71 -5.98
C GLY A 212 -5.40 -11.73 -6.35
N TYR A 213 -4.96 -10.96 -7.37
CA TYR A 213 -3.55 -10.81 -7.65
C TYR A 213 -2.81 -10.18 -6.47
N LEU A 214 -1.65 -10.73 -6.13
CA LEU A 214 -0.73 -10.19 -5.12
C LEU A 214 0.62 -9.86 -5.78
N PRO A 215 1.23 -8.71 -5.44
CA PRO A 215 2.57 -8.38 -5.89
C PRO A 215 3.61 -9.35 -5.32
N ASP A 216 4.49 -9.82 -6.17
CA ASP A 216 5.74 -10.48 -5.79
C ASP A 216 6.86 -9.45 -5.88
N VAL A 217 7.23 -8.86 -4.73
CA VAL A 217 8.16 -7.73 -4.66
C VAL A 217 9.52 -8.06 -5.28
N ASP A 218 10.06 -9.25 -5.03
CA ASP A 218 11.38 -9.65 -5.54
C ASP A 218 11.36 -9.92 -7.05
N LYS A 219 10.27 -10.52 -7.55
CA LYS A 219 10.07 -10.72 -8.99
C LYS A 219 9.92 -9.40 -9.72
N VAL A 220 9.05 -8.52 -9.24
CA VAL A 220 8.84 -7.19 -9.83
C VAL A 220 10.13 -6.38 -9.84
N PHE A 221 10.89 -6.43 -8.75
CA PHE A 221 12.18 -5.76 -8.66
C PHE A 221 13.20 -6.31 -9.65
N THR A 222 13.26 -7.64 -9.80
CA THR A 222 14.20 -8.29 -10.73
C THR A 222 13.85 -8.01 -12.20
N GLU A 223 12.56 -8.00 -12.53
CA GLU A 223 12.06 -7.77 -13.90
C GLU A 223 12.02 -6.28 -14.26
N ASN A 224 12.08 -5.38 -13.27
CA ASN A 224 11.93 -3.94 -13.43
C ASN A 224 10.66 -3.58 -14.24
N THR A 225 9.57 -4.31 -14.02
CA THR A 225 8.30 -4.12 -14.72
C THR A 225 7.13 -4.54 -13.85
N GLY A 226 6.01 -3.83 -13.98
CA GLY A 226 4.82 -4.12 -13.20
C GLY A 226 3.69 -3.13 -13.45
N ILE A 227 2.65 -3.24 -12.67
CA ILE A 227 1.50 -2.32 -12.64
C ILE A 227 1.57 -1.42 -11.40
N CYS A 228 0.65 -0.48 -11.26
CA CYS A 228 0.60 0.44 -10.12
C CYS A 228 0.68 -0.29 -8.76
N PHE A 229 0.01 -1.42 -8.61
CA PHE A 229 0.02 -2.21 -7.39
C PHE A 229 1.41 -2.81 -7.09
N ASP A 230 2.11 -3.31 -8.12
CA ASP A 230 3.47 -3.83 -7.98
C ASP A 230 4.44 -2.74 -7.53
N TYR A 231 4.36 -1.57 -8.16
CA TYR A 231 5.23 -0.43 -7.84
C TYR A 231 4.98 0.09 -6.44
N ALA A 232 3.70 0.21 -6.05
CA ALA A 232 3.33 0.60 -4.69
C ALA A 232 3.88 -0.38 -3.64
N ALA A 233 3.86 -1.70 -3.92
CA ALA A 233 4.41 -2.71 -3.03
C ALA A 233 5.94 -2.62 -2.91
N VAL A 234 6.66 -2.42 -4.02
CA VAL A 234 8.13 -2.26 -4.03
C VAL A 234 8.53 -0.98 -3.29
N MET A 235 7.88 0.16 -3.59
CA MET A 235 8.15 1.42 -2.89
C MET A 235 7.85 1.33 -1.40
N ALA A 236 6.70 0.74 -1.03
CA ALA A 236 6.36 0.54 0.38
C ALA A 236 7.39 -0.36 1.09
N THR A 237 7.91 -1.40 0.43
CA THR A 237 8.99 -2.24 0.96
C THR A 237 10.24 -1.42 1.27
N MET A 238 10.71 -0.63 0.31
CA MET A 238 11.90 0.20 0.50
C MET A 238 11.73 1.19 1.64
N LEU A 239 10.58 1.86 1.73
CA LEU A 239 10.31 2.88 2.75
C LEU A 239 10.09 2.28 4.14
N ARG A 240 9.30 1.20 4.26
CA ARG A 240 9.07 0.51 5.55
C ARG A 240 10.36 0.05 6.17
N THR A 241 11.27 -0.48 5.37
CA THR A 241 12.58 -0.97 5.86
C THR A 241 13.56 0.16 6.18
N GLN A 242 13.24 1.39 5.83
CA GLN A 242 13.90 2.60 6.32
C GLN A 242 13.17 3.23 7.54
N ALA A 243 12.27 2.47 8.19
CA ALA A 243 11.42 2.91 9.28
C ALA A 243 10.53 4.12 8.95
N ILE A 244 10.15 4.26 7.68
CA ILE A 244 9.21 5.28 7.20
C ILE A 244 7.83 4.60 7.05
N PRO A 245 6.86 4.88 7.94
CA PRO A 245 5.56 4.24 7.90
C PRO A 245 4.86 4.54 6.57
N THR A 246 4.48 3.48 5.85
CA THR A 246 3.93 3.60 4.49
C THR A 246 2.70 2.73 4.32
N ARG A 247 1.58 3.35 3.97
CA ARG A 247 0.34 2.69 3.54
C ARG A 247 0.43 2.35 2.06
N LEU A 248 0.00 1.16 1.71
CA LEU A 248 -0.39 0.82 0.35
C LEU A 248 -1.90 0.88 0.29
N GLU A 249 -2.41 1.72 -0.55
CA GLU A 249 -3.84 2.00 -0.70
C GLU A 249 -4.29 1.62 -2.10
N VAL A 250 -5.49 1.05 -2.20
CA VAL A 250 -6.12 0.69 -3.47
C VAL A 250 -7.53 1.28 -3.53
N GLY A 251 -7.90 1.83 -4.67
CA GLY A 251 -9.18 2.48 -4.83
C GLY A 251 -9.41 3.02 -6.23
N TYR A 252 -10.40 3.87 -6.38
CA TYR A 252 -10.70 4.54 -7.64
C TYR A 252 -10.15 5.96 -7.63
N ALA A 253 -9.27 6.27 -8.60
CA ALA A 253 -8.87 7.61 -8.94
C ALA A 253 -9.66 8.00 -10.22
N GLY A 254 -10.76 8.76 -10.05
CA GLY A 254 -11.71 8.97 -11.11
C GLY A 254 -12.48 7.70 -11.48
N GLU A 255 -12.34 7.21 -12.71
CA GLU A 255 -13.00 5.99 -13.23
C GLU A 255 -12.07 4.77 -13.18
N GLU A 256 -10.79 4.95 -12.97
CA GLU A 256 -9.80 3.87 -12.99
C GLU A 256 -9.48 3.36 -11.59
N TYR A 257 -9.27 2.04 -11.49
CA TYR A 257 -8.87 1.39 -10.25
C TYR A 257 -7.35 1.42 -10.13
N HIS A 258 -6.84 2.10 -9.11
CA HIS A 258 -5.43 2.36 -8.89
C HIS A 258 -4.93 1.86 -7.56
N ALA A 259 -3.61 1.74 -7.47
CA ALA A 259 -2.88 1.61 -6.21
C ALA A 259 -1.86 2.74 -6.09
N TRP A 260 -1.73 3.27 -4.88
CA TRP A 260 -0.77 4.33 -4.54
C TRP A 260 -0.23 4.12 -3.13
N ILE A 261 0.71 4.96 -2.73
CA ILE A 261 1.22 4.97 -1.36
C ILE A 261 0.95 6.30 -0.67
N SER A 262 0.74 6.20 0.63
CA SER A 262 0.71 7.34 1.56
C SER A 262 1.78 7.11 2.62
N THR A 263 2.54 8.14 2.96
CA THR A 263 3.72 8.01 3.80
C THR A 263 3.66 8.99 4.97
N TYR A 264 4.10 8.54 6.14
CA TYR A 264 4.24 9.41 7.29
C TYR A 264 5.60 10.09 7.27
N ILE A 265 5.59 11.41 7.16
CA ILE A 265 6.78 12.26 7.19
C ILE A 265 6.89 12.89 8.57
N LYS A 266 8.05 12.75 9.20
CA LYS A 266 8.30 13.33 10.51
C LYS A 266 8.00 14.84 10.48
N ASP A 267 7.37 15.34 11.53
CA ASP A 267 6.98 16.74 11.69
C ASP A 267 5.90 17.26 10.72
N LYS A 268 5.48 16.46 9.70
CA LYS A 268 4.42 16.79 8.75
C LYS A 268 3.18 15.91 8.88
N GLY A 269 3.34 14.68 9.41
CA GLY A 269 2.28 13.70 9.52
C GLY A 269 2.08 12.87 8.24
N TRP A 270 0.89 12.32 8.06
CA TRP A 270 0.53 11.55 6.88
C TRP A 270 0.36 12.42 5.64
N ILE A 271 1.15 12.16 4.61
CA ILE A 271 1.00 12.73 3.27
C ILE A 271 0.27 11.68 2.42
N ASN A 272 -1.00 11.94 2.15
CA ASN A 272 -1.87 11.00 1.43
C ASN A 272 -1.62 11.08 -0.08
N GLY A 273 -1.51 9.89 -0.72
CA GLY A 273 -1.26 9.81 -2.16
C GLY A 273 0.06 10.44 -2.59
N ILE A 274 1.10 10.36 -1.73
CA ILE A 274 2.38 11.02 -1.99
C ILE A 274 3.02 10.56 -3.32
N ILE A 275 2.77 9.30 -3.69
CA ILE A 275 3.23 8.73 -4.96
C ILE A 275 2.05 7.99 -5.60
N GLU A 276 1.63 8.45 -6.77
CA GLU A 276 0.56 7.84 -7.56
C GLU A 276 0.89 7.81 -9.05
N PHE A 277 0.26 6.90 -9.79
CA PHE A 277 0.30 6.83 -11.25
C PHE A 277 -1.05 7.27 -11.80
N ASP A 278 -1.07 8.31 -12.65
CA ASP A 278 -2.30 8.90 -13.20
C ASP A 278 -2.80 8.24 -14.51
N GLY A 279 -2.25 7.08 -14.87
CA GLY A 279 -2.54 6.37 -16.12
C GLY A 279 -1.59 6.72 -17.27
N THR A 280 -0.82 7.79 -17.16
CA THR A 280 0.16 8.25 -18.16
C THR A 280 1.52 8.53 -17.56
N SER A 281 1.55 9.07 -16.36
CA SER A 281 2.79 9.48 -15.67
C SER A 281 2.72 9.19 -14.17
N TRP A 282 3.88 9.09 -13.57
CA TRP A 282 4.04 9.05 -12.13
C TRP A 282 4.10 10.46 -11.57
N ASN A 283 3.36 10.67 -10.51
CA ASN A 283 3.31 11.94 -9.79
C ASN A 283 3.74 11.73 -8.36
N MET A 284 4.61 12.62 -7.87
CA MET A 284 4.93 12.72 -6.45
C MET A 284 4.39 14.04 -5.93
N LEU A 285 3.62 13.99 -4.86
CA LEU A 285 3.17 15.16 -4.15
C LEU A 285 4.36 15.72 -3.37
N ASP A 286 4.70 17.00 -3.61
CA ASP A 286 5.75 17.68 -2.87
C ASP A 286 5.31 17.84 -1.40
N PRO A 287 6.01 17.25 -0.44
CA PRO A 287 5.65 17.36 0.96
C PRO A 287 6.16 18.63 1.64
N THR A 288 6.81 19.57 0.91
CA THR A 288 7.37 20.81 1.48
C THR A 288 6.35 21.91 1.75
#